data_43b548ba6b19157aeac0d95aa3ce4cdd
#
_entry.id   43b548ba6b19157aeac0d95aa3ce4cdd
#
_cell.length_a   1.000
_cell.length_b   1.000
_cell.length_c   1.000
_cell.angle_alpha   90.00
_cell.angle_beta   90.00
_cell.angle_gamma   90.00
#
_symmetry.space_group_name_H-M   'P 1'
#
loop_
_entity.id
_entity.type
_entity.pdbx_description
1 polymer ?
#
loop_
_entity_poly.entity_id
_entity_poly.type
_entity_poly.pdbx_seq_one_letter_code
_entity_poly.pdbx_strand_id
1 'polypeptide(L)'
;VRLRLSRAKHPSLAGHARISRRVARLIPFYEYDEDEFFRCDGADEATAARRREGFERLGRELREKAPATLEHTRALESGDSDMQFTNANRVPFQFRSLVQKTLPLGGMAEATDGVRVRSLDGNWSYDVSGSYGVNLLGYDFYKECIRRGVERVDELGPILGPYHPIIADNVDRIREISGLDEVSFHMSGT
;
A
#
# COMPACT_ATOMS: atom_id res chain seq x y z
N VAL A 1 17.05 23.72 2.40
CA VAL A 1 15.78 23.95 3.12
C VAL A 1 14.68 23.03 2.58
N ARG A 2 14.45 22.97 1.26
CA ARG A 2 13.41 22.07 0.65
C ARG A 2 13.64 20.59 0.97
N LEU A 3 14.86 20.10 0.93
CA LEU A 3 15.21 18.72 1.27
C LEU A 3 14.98 18.39 2.76
N ARG A 4 15.14 19.37 3.66
CA ARG A 4 14.83 19.18 5.09
C ARG A 4 13.33 19.17 5.36
N LEU A 5 12.55 19.93 4.60
CA LEU A 5 11.08 19.95 4.69
C LEU A 5 10.45 18.67 4.13
N SER A 6 10.98 18.14 3.00
CA SER A 6 10.49 16.91 2.38
C SER A 6 10.72 15.66 3.23
N ARG A 7 11.70 15.67 4.13
CA ARG A 7 12.06 14.48 4.93
C ARG A 7 11.16 14.22 6.14
N ALA A 8 10.00 14.84 6.31
CA ALA A 8 9.11 14.68 7.47
C ALA A 8 9.84 14.69 8.85
N LYS A 9 11.14 14.99 8.85
CA LYS A 9 12.02 15.11 10.01
C LYS A 9 12.19 16.54 10.46
N HIS A 10 11.44 17.47 9.83
CA HIS A 10 11.51 18.86 10.25
C HIS A 10 11.02 18.95 11.71
N PRO A 11 11.76 19.62 12.62
CA PRO A 11 11.40 19.69 14.02
C PRO A 11 9.98 20.18 14.30
N SER A 12 9.43 21.05 13.43
CA SER A 12 8.06 21.54 13.51
C SER A 12 7.00 20.46 13.23
N LEU A 13 7.31 19.45 12.41
CA LEU A 13 6.43 18.32 12.11
C LEU A 13 6.61 17.16 13.10
N ALA A 14 7.81 16.99 13.65
CA ALA A 14 8.10 15.95 14.63
C ALA A 14 7.27 16.08 15.91
N GLY A 15 6.73 17.27 16.21
CA GLY A 15 5.87 17.53 17.36
C GLY A 15 4.42 17.12 17.20
N HIS A 16 3.89 16.98 15.97
CA HIS A 16 2.46 16.77 15.73
C HIS A 16 1.91 15.51 16.41
N ALA A 17 2.56 14.37 16.26
CA ALA A 17 2.13 13.13 16.91
C ALA A 17 2.14 13.22 18.44
N ARG A 18 3.09 13.98 19.02
CA ARG A 18 3.18 14.21 20.47
C ARG A 18 2.08 15.15 20.94
N ILE A 19 1.84 16.22 20.22
CA ILE A 19 0.77 17.20 20.51
C ILE A 19 -0.58 16.53 20.36
N SER A 20 -0.81 15.79 19.28
CA SER A 20 -2.06 15.07 19.04
C SER A 20 -2.38 14.07 20.16
N ARG A 21 -1.38 13.32 20.65
CA ARG A 21 -1.56 12.41 21.81
C ARG A 21 -1.91 13.17 23.08
N ARG A 22 -1.33 14.36 23.30
CA ARG A 22 -1.67 15.20 24.48
C ARG A 22 -3.09 15.72 24.40
N VAL A 23 -3.50 16.19 23.21
CA VAL A 23 -4.87 16.69 22.99
C VAL A 23 -5.88 15.55 23.11
N ALA A 24 -5.57 14.38 22.54
CA ALA A 24 -6.44 13.21 22.62
C ALA A 24 -6.72 12.76 24.07
N ARG A 25 -5.74 12.88 24.97
CA ARG A 25 -5.92 12.58 26.42
C ARG A 25 -6.87 13.53 27.14
N LEU A 26 -7.19 14.66 26.53
CA LEU A 26 -8.17 15.63 27.08
C LEU A 26 -9.60 15.31 26.63
N ILE A 27 -9.78 14.38 25.70
CA ILE A 27 -11.08 13.97 25.17
C ILE A 27 -11.49 12.70 25.92
N PRO A 28 -12.52 12.75 26.78
CA PRO A 28 -13.05 11.56 27.42
C PRO A 28 -13.50 10.61 26.31
N PHE A 29 -13.14 9.39 26.27
CA PHE A 29 -13.41 8.35 25.28
C PHE A 29 -12.26 8.05 24.31
N TYR A 30 -11.16 8.81 24.33
CA TYR A 30 -10.01 8.56 23.49
C TYR A 30 -8.81 8.16 24.35
N GLU A 31 -8.66 6.88 24.58
CA GLU A 31 -7.45 6.31 25.14
C GLU A 31 -6.56 5.81 24.01
N TYR A 32 -5.31 6.34 23.95
CA TYR A 32 -4.36 6.05 22.87
C TYR A 32 -3.05 5.56 23.45
N ASP A 33 -3.09 4.56 24.30
CA ASP A 33 -1.88 3.89 24.74
C ASP A 33 -1.70 2.53 24.04
N GLU A 34 -0.54 1.92 24.25
CA GLU A 34 -0.23 0.65 23.61
C GLU A 34 -1.06 -0.50 24.20
N ASP A 35 -1.53 -0.37 25.43
CA ASP A 35 -2.37 -1.38 26.07
C ASP A 35 -3.77 -1.39 25.45
N GLU A 36 -4.34 -0.23 25.15
CA GLU A 36 -5.64 -0.11 24.47
C GLU A 36 -5.63 -0.72 23.07
N PHE A 37 -4.49 -0.76 22.37
CA PHE A 37 -4.37 -1.45 21.08
C PHE A 37 -4.77 -2.94 21.19
N PHE A 38 -4.44 -3.59 22.32
CA PHE A 38 -4.77 -5.00 22.54
C PHE A 38 -6.10 -5.22 23.24
N ARG A 39 -6.66 -4.18 23.87
CA ARG A 39 -7.94 -4.22 24.59
C ARG A 39 -9.14 -3.69 23.82
N CYS A 40 -8.94 -3.39 22.53
CA CYS A 40 -10.04 -2.91 21.69
C CYS A 40 -11.27 -3.84 21.81
N ASP A 41 -12.46 -3.28 21.62
CA ASP A 41 -13.76 -3.97 21.73
C ASP A 41 -14.07 -4.50 23.15
N GLY A 42 -13.49 -3.89 24.20
CA GLY A 42 -13.73 -4.28 25.58
C GLY A 42 -13.15 -5.66 25.94
N ALA A 43 -12.07 -6.08 25.28
CA ALA A 43 -11.42 -7.35 25.51
C ALA A 43 -10.92 -7.46 26.96
N ASP A 44 -11.13 -8.63 27.57
CA ASP A 44 -10.59 -8.96 28.87
C ASP A 44 -9.06 -9.11 28.84
N GLU A 45 -8.45 -9.18 30.04
CA GLU A 45 -6.98 -9.27 30.16
C GLU A 45 -6.40 -10.52 29.49
N ALA A 46 -7.09 -11.66 29.57
CA ALA A 46 -6.65 -12.91 28.95
C ALA A 46 -6.65 -12.79 27.41
N THR A 47 -7.65 -12.15 26.86
CA THR A 47 -7.75 -11.88 25.42
C THR A 47 -6.70 -10.87 24.98
N ALA A 48 -6.48 -9.79 25.74
CA ALA A 48 -5.44 -8.80 25.46
C ALA A 48 -4.04 -9.43 25.46
N ALA A 49 -3.76 -10.28 26.45
CA ALA A 49 -2.48 -11.01 26.54
C ALA A 49 -2.26 -11.92 25.30
N ARG A 50 -3.28 -12.69 24.91
CA ARG A 50 -3.20 -13.54 23.70
C ARG A 50 -2.99 -12.72 22.42
N ARG A 51 -3.63 -11.56 22.28
CA ARG A 51 -3.45 -10.66 21.16
C ARG A 51 -2.01 -10.13 21.10
N ARG A 52 -1.46 -9.73 22.24
CA ARG A 52 -0.06 -9.24 22.35
C ARG A 52 0.94 -10.34 21.96
N GLU A 53 0.81 -11.52 22.54
CA GLU A 53 1.64 -12.66 22.19
C GLU A 53 1.55 -13.03 20.71
N GLY A 54 0.32 -13.08 20.16
CA GLY A 54 0.07 -13.34 18.74
C GLY A 54 0.72 -12.30 17.84
N PHE A 55 0.63 -11.02 18.21
CA PHE A 55 1.23 -9.91 17.46
C PHE A 55 2.77 -9.98 17.44
N GLU A 56 3.39 -10.27 18.56
CA GLU A 56 4.83 -10.48 18.65
C GLU A 56 5.29 -11.71 17.87
N ARG A 57 4.55 -12.82 17.97
CA ARG A 57 4.81 -14.04 17.19
C ARG A 57 4.73 -13.75 15.69
N LEU A 58 3.70 -13.07 15.23
CA LEU A 58 3.57 -12.67 13.83
C LEU A 58 4.79 -11.86 13.39
N GLY A 59 5.25 -10.92 14.19
CA GLY A 59 6.44 -10.13 13.87
C GLY A 59 7.71 -10.98 13.72
N ARG A 60 7.88 -12.00 14.55
CA ARG A 60 9.00 -12.95 14.40
C ARG A 60 8.88 -13.77 13.12
N GLU A 61 7.72 -14.38 12.90
CA GLU A 61 7.47 -15.19 11.71
C GLU A 61 7.67 -14.40 10.39
N LEU A 62 7.24 -13.15 10.34
CA LEU A 62 7.45 -12.31 9.17
C LEU A 62 8.94 -12.05 8.90
N ARG A 63 9.75 -11.82 9.95
CA ARG A 63 11.20 -11.64 9.79
C ARG A 63 11.89 -12.91 9.28
N GLU A 64 11.45 -14.07 9.76
CA GLU A 64 11.99 -15.37 9.36
C GLU A 64 11.61 -15.74 7.93
N LYS A 65 10.37 -15.42 7.52
CA LYS A 65 9.83 -15.80 6.21
C LYS A 65 10.12 -14.82 5.08
N ALA A 66 10.50 -13.59 5.39
CA ALA A 66 10.65 -12.54 4.38
C ALA A 66 11.96 -11.72 4.50
N PRO A 67 13.13 -12.35 4.72
CA PRO A 67 14.38 -11.62 4.91
C PRO A 67 14.78 -10.80 3.68
N ALA A 68 14.69 -11.36 2.46
CA ALA A 68 15.06 -10.65 1.24
C ALA A 68 14.12 -9.48 0.95
N THR A 69 12.81 -9.67 1.11
CA THR A 69 11.81 -8.61 0.98
C THR A 69 12.10 -7.45 1.94
N LEU A 70 12.45 -7.75 3.20
CA LEU A 70 12.73 -6.73 4.20
C LEU A 70 14.04 -5.98 3.94
N GLU A 71 15.08 -6.67 3.46
CA GLU A 71 16.34 -6.06 3.07
C GLU A 71 16.14 -5.07 1.92
N HIS A 72 15.51 -5.49 0.84
CA HIS A 72 15.20 -4.64 -0.31
C HIS A 72 14.32 -3.45 0.06
N THR A 73 13.31 -3.65 0.91
CA THR A 73 12.45 -2.56 1.38
C THR A 73 13.25 -1.51 2.14
N ARG A 74 14.16 -1.91 3.04
CA ARG A 74 15.03 -0.97 3.77
C ARG A 74 15.99 -0.22 2.86
N ALA A 75 16.55 -0.90 1.86
CA ALA A 75 17.44 -0.27 0.89
C ALA A 75 16.70 0.82 0.10
N LEU A 76 15.51 0.52 -0.41
CA LEU A 76 14.67 1.49 -1.12
C LEU A 76 14.20 2.64 -0.22
N GLU A 77 13.78 2.35 0.99
CA GLU A 77 13.30 3.37 1.94
C GLU A 77 14.33 4.47 2.20
N SER A 78 15.61 4.17 2.06
CA SER A 78 16.68 5.15 2.23
C SER A 78 16.71 6.20 1.13
N GLY A 79 16.23 5.89 -0.07
CA GLY A 79 16.26 6.75 -1.26
C GLY A 79 14.90 7.18 -1.81
N ASP A 80 13.82 6.50 -1.42
CA ASP A 80 12.47 6.75 -1.91
C ASP A 80 11.63 7.50 -0.87
N SER A 81 11.32 8.77 -1.16
CA SER A 81 10.52 9.62 -0.26
C SER A 81 9.07 9.20 -0.17
N ASP A 82 8.50 8.65 -1.24
CA ASP A 82 7.09 8.23 -1.28
C ASP A 82 6.91 6.96 -0.45
N MET A 83 7.87 6.04 -0.51
CA MET A 83 7.88 4.85 0.35
C MET A 83 8.05 5.25 1.82
N GLN A 84 8.94 6.19 2.14
CA GLN A 84 9.09 6.72 3.50
C GLN A 84 7.79 7.31 4.03
N PHE A 85 7.11 8.13 3.19
CA PHE A 85 5.86 8.76 3.56
C PHE A 85 4.75 7.72 3.76
N THR A 86 4.59 6.80 2.82
CA THR A 86 3.58 5.75 2.87
C THR A 86 3.77 4.85 4.08
N ASN A 87 4.97 4.35 4.34
CA ASN A 87 5.26 3.52 5.50
C ASN A 87 5.05 4.27 6.82
N ALA A 88 5.37 5.57 6.84
CA ALA A 88 5.14 6.39 8.02
C ALA A 88 3.66 6.66 8.29
N ASN A 89 2.76 6.59 7.29
CA ASN A 89 1.36 7.00 7.42
C ASN A 89 0.33 5.89 7.21
N ARG A 90 0.74 4.65 6.91
CA ARG A 90 -0.17 3.50 6.77
C ARG A 90 -0.88 3.11 8.06
N VAL A 91 -0.27 3.38 9.19
CA VAL A 91 -0.81 3.05 10.51
C VAL A 91 -1.24 4.34 11.19
N PRO A 92 -2.40 4.37 11.84
CA PRO A 92 -2.82 5.51 12.64
C PRO A 92 -1.72 5.95 13.60
N PHE A 93 -1.51 7.25 13.70
CA PHE A 93 -0.34 7.84 14.37
C PHE A 93 -0.16 7.39 15.83
N GLN A 94 -1.25 7.08 16.52
CA GLN A 94 -1.23 6.65 17.92
C GLN A 94 -0.57 5.28 18.11
N PHE A 95 -0.74 4.36 17.16
CA PHE A 95 -0.21 2.99 17.22
C PHE A 95 1.02 2.77 16.34
N ARG A 96 1.41 3.78 15.55
CA ARG A 96 2.51 3.67 14.59
C ARG A 96 3.79 3.14 15.22
N SER A 97 4.17 3.67 16.38
CA SER A 97 5.40 3.27 17.06
C SER A 97 5.40 1.78 17.43
N LEU A 98 4.30 1.28 17.97
CA LEU A 98 4.13 -0.12 18.31
C LEU A 98 4.19 -1.02 17.07
N VAL A 99 3.41 -0.68 16.05
CA VAL A 99 3.33 -1.49 14.83
C VAL A 99 4.67 -1.53 14.10
N GLN A 100 5.33 -0.39 13.89
CA GLN A 100 6.63 -0.34 13.21
C GLN A 100 7.74 -1.06 13.97
N LYS A 101 7.70 -1.06 15.29
CA LYS A 101 8.67 -1.78 16.11
C LYS A 101 8.48 -3.30 16.04
N THR A 102 7.24 -3.75 15.97
CA THR A 102 6.90 -5.18 16.08
C THR A 102 6.73 -5.85 14.75
N LEU A 103 5.97 -5.25 13.82
CA LEU A 103 5.73 -5.80 12.49
C LEU A 103 6.69 -5.18 11.48
N PRO A 104 7.56 -5.98 10.86
CA PRO A 104 8.35 -5.50 9.74
C PRO A 104 7.42 -5.28 8.55
N LEU A 105 7.40 -4.06 8.04
CA LEU A 105 6.64 -3.71 6.85
C LEU A 105 7.54 -3.83 5.62
N GLY A 106 7.14 -4.61 4.67
CA GLY A 106 7.82 -4.77 3.39
C GLY A 106 6.86 -5.40 2.38
N GLY A 107 6.94 -4.98 1.14
CA GLY A 107 6.13 -5.52 0.07
C GLY A 107 6.90 -5.49 -1.24
N MET A 108 7.51 -6.63 -1.60
CA MET A 108 8.15 -6.84 -2.88
C MET A 108 7.50 -8.01 -3.57
N ALA A 109 7.07 -7.81 -4.80
CA ALA A 109 6.49 -8.83 -5.64
C ALA A 109 7.45 -9.18 -6.77
N GLU A 110 7.69 -10.47 -6.97
CA GLU A 110 8.53 -11.00 -8.03
C GLU A 110 7.69 -11.62 -9.16
N ALA A 111 6.58 -12.26 -8.81
CA ALA A 111 5.72 -12.94 -9.76
C ALA A 111 4.27 -12.94 -9.30
N THR A 112 3.37 -13.19 -10.24
CA THR A 112 1.95 -13.37 -9.98
C THR A 112 1.42 -14.58 -10.77
N ASP A 113 0.36 -15.21 -10.25
CA ASP A 113 -0.31 -16.35 -10.88
C ASP A 113 -1.78 -16.39 -10.43
N GLY A 114 -2.72 -16.29 -11.36
CA GLY A 114 -4.14 -16.21 -11.07
C GLY A 114 -4.49 -15.06 -10.13
N VAL A 115 -4.74 -15.36 -8.87
CA VAL A 115 -5.03 -14.37 -7.79
C VAL A 115 -3.95 -14.35 -6.71
N ARG A 116 -2.76 -14.88 -7.01
CA ARG A 116 -1.67 -15.00 -6.06
C ARG A 116 -0.48 -14.13 -6.44
N VAL A 117 0.25 -13.69 -5.44
CA VAL A 117 1.48 -12.90 -5.55
C VAL A 117 2.61 -13.65 -4.86
N ARG A 118 3.77 -13.71 -5.51
CA ARG A 118 5.01 -14.28 -4.96
C ARG A 118 5.95 -13.17 -4.53
N SER A 119 6.43 -13.25 -3.29
CA SER A 119 7.47 -12.37 -2.77
C SER A 119 8.86 -12.75 -3.28
N LEU A 120 9.86 -11.87 -3.05
CA LEU A 120 11.27 -12.18 -3.32
C LEU A 120 11.80 -13.39 -2.53
N ASP A 121 11.16 -13.73 -1.43
CA ASP A 121 11.51 -14.89 -0.60
C ASP A 121 10.82 -16.19 -1.07
N GLY A 122 10.14 -16.15 -2.21
CA GLY A 122 9.44 -17.29 -2.80
C GLY A 122 8.09 -17.61 -2.15
N ASN A 123 7.63 -16.84 -1.19
CA ASN A 123 6.36 -17.08 -0.52
C ASN A 123 5.19 -16.63 -1.39
N TRP A 124 4.23 -17.53 -1.58
CA TRP A 124 2.97 -17.23 -2.26
C TRP A 124 1.91 -16.77 -1.27
N SER A 125 1.20 -15.69 -1.61
CA SER A 125 0.06 -15.17 -0.88
C SER A 125 -1.11 -14.88 -1.82
N TYR A 126 -2.33 -14.90 -1.30
CA TYR A 126 -3.50 -14.46 -2.05
C TYR A 126 -3.61 -12.93 -2.01
N ASP A 127 -3.88 -12.32 -3.16
CA ASP A 127 -4.23 -10.89 -3.23
C ASP A 127 -5.71 -10.71 -2.93
N VAL A 128 -6.04 -10.59 -1.66
CA VAL A 128 -7.42 -10.37 -1.21
C VAL A 128 -7.89 -8.93 -1.41
N SER A 129 -6.99 -8.03 -1.75
CA SER A 129 -7.31 -6.63 -2.06
C SER A 129 -7.65 -6.41 -3.53
N GLY A 130 -7.28 -7.35 -4.40
CA GLY A 130 -7.39 -7.23 -5.85
C GLY A 130 -6.66 -5.99 -6.38
N SER A 131 -5.53 -5.62 -5.75
CA SER A 131 -4.80 -4.38 -6.05
C SER A 131 -5.73 -3.16 -6.05
N TYR A 132 -6.47 -2.96 -4.97
CA TYR A 132 -7.48 -1.91 -4.80
C TYR A 132 -8.65 -2.01 -5.80
N GLY A 133 -9.04 -3.23 -6.19
CA GLY A 133 -10.13 -3.50 -7.11
C GLY A 133 -9.75 -3.45 -8.60
N VAL A 134 -8.48 -3.24 -8.92
CA VAL A 134 -8.01 -3.24 -10.33
C VAL A 134 -7.98 -4.65 -10.91
N ASN A 135 -7.60 -5.66 -10.13
CA ASN A 135 -7.42 -7.04 -10.57
C ASN A 135 -8.66 -7.93 -10.35
N LEU A 136 -9.84 -7.49 -10.77
CA LEU A 136 -11.09 -8.26 -10.61
C LEU A 136 -11.07 -9.61 -11.34
N LEU A 137 -10.39 -9.68 -12.47
CA LEU A 137 -10.34 -10.87 -13.33
C LEU A 137 -9.07 -11.72 -13.13
N GLY A 138 -8.26 -11.38 -12.14
CA GLY A 138 -7.00 -12.04 -11.85
C GLY A 138 -5.85 -11.57 -12.74
N TYR A 139 -4.61 -11.82 -12.27
CA TYR A 139 -3.40 -11.29 -12.91
C TYR A 139 -3.18 -11.78 -14.34
N ASP A 140 -3.50 -13.03 -14.62
CA ASP A 140 -3.21 -13.62 -15.93
C ASP A 140 -4.06 -13.01 -17.05
N PHE A 141 -5.31 -12.64 -16.74
CA PHE A 141 -6.15 -11.90 -17.67
C PHE A 141 -5.52 -10.55 -18.03
N TYR A 142 -5.05 -9.80 -17.04
CA TYR A 142 -4.44 -8.48 -17.30
C TYR A 142 -3.08 -8.58 -17.98
N LYS A 143 -2.27 -9.60 -17.69
CA LYS A 143 -1.03 -9.88 -18.42
C LYS A 143 -1.32 -10.13 -19.91
N GLU A 144 -2.37 -10.87 -20.22
CA GLU A 144 -2.79 -11.10 -21.59
C GLU A 144 -3.24 -9.80 -22.26
N CYS A 145 -4.01 -8.95 -21.58
CA CYS A 145 -4.40 -7.63 -22.08
C CYS A 145 -3.17 -6.74 -22.35
N ILE A 146 -2.19 -6.75 -21.42
CA ILE A 146 -0.94 -5.99 -21.60
C ILE A 146 -0.19 -6.49 -22.82
N ARG A 147 -0.01 -7.82 -22.97
CA ARG A 147 0.68 -8.42 -24.10
C ARG A 147 0.04 -8.00 -25.45
N ARG A 148 -1.28 -8.12 -25.53
CA ARG A 148 -2.04 -7.68 -26.74
C ARG A 148 -1.93 -6.17 -26.97
N GLY A 149 -1.91 -5.37 -25.91
CA GLY A 149 -1.70 -3.92 -26.02
C GLY A 149 -0.33 -3.59 -26.59
N VAL A 150 0.72 -4.25 -26.08
CA VAL A 150 2.10 -4.07 -26.57
C VAL A 150 2.20 -4.45 -28.05
N GLU A 151 1.69 -5.62 -28.44
CA GLU A 151 1.70 -6.05 -29.85
C GLU A 151 1.08 -5.02 -30.80
N ARG A 152 0.06 -4.29 -30.36
CA ARG A 152 -0.63 -3.29 -31.19
C ARG A 152 0.12 -1.96 -31.30
N VAL A 153 0.91 -1.60 -30.32
CA VAL A 153 1.60 -0.30 -30.27
C VAL A 153 3.11 -0.39 -30.49
N ASP A 154 3.65 -1.59 -30.65
CA ASP A 154 5.09 -1.82 -30.78
C ASP A 154 5.67 -1.07 -31.99
N GLU A 155 4.99 -1.10 -33.13
CA GLU A 155 5.41 -0.37 -34.34
C GLU A 155 5.34 1.15 -34.18
N LEU A 156 4.44 1.64 -33.32
CA LEU A 156 4.26 3.08 -33.12
C LEU A 156 5.29 3.66 -32.16
N GLY A 157 5.70 2.90 -31.16
CA GLY A 157 6.59 3.36 -30.09
C GLY A 157 5.98 4.53 -29.27
N PRO A 158 6.82 5.22 -28.48
CA PRO A 158 6.38 6.36 -27.67
C PRO A 158 6.23 7.60 -28.54
N ILE A 159 4.99 7.96 -28.85
CA ILE A 159 4.64 9.16 -29.64
C ILE A 159 3.80 10.11 -28.79
N LEU A 160 4.05 11.42 -28.93
CA LEU A 160 3.25 12.47 -28.30
C LEU A 160 2.47 13.24 -29.37
N GLY A 161 1.21 13.51 -29.09
CA GLY A 161 0.31 14.29 -29.93
C GLY A 161 -0.66 13.46 -30.76
N PRO A 162 -0.22 12.68 -31.78
CA PRO A 162 -1.12 11.79 -32.52
C PRO A 162 -1.66 10.65 -31.63
N TYR A 163 -2.90 10.27 -31.90
CA TYR A 163 -3.52 9.11 -31.23
C TYR A 163 -3.45 7.87 -32.11
N HIS A 164 -3.32 6.71 -31.50
CA HIS A 164 -3.52 5.45 -32.20
C HIS A 164 -5.02 5.29 -32.58
N PRO A 165 -5.36 4.79 -33.77
CA PRO A 165 -6.77 4.66 -34.21
C PRO A 165 -7.67 3.86 -33.25
N ILE A 166 -7.12 2.89 -32.52
CA ILE A 166 -7.86 2.08 -31.54
C ILE A 166 -8.54 2.91 -30.42
N ILE A 167 -8.14 4.18 -30.25
CA ILE A 167 -8.76 5.03 -29.23
C ILE A 167 -10.23 5.30 -29.55
N ALA A 168 -10.59 5.37 -30.85
CA ALA A 168 -11.99 5.53 -31.27
C ALA A 168 -12.83 4.34 -30.81
N ASP A 169 -12.36 3.11 -31.03
CA ASP A 169 -13.05 1.89 -30.60
C ASP A 169 -13.20 1.85 -29.07
N ASN A 170 -12.17 2.28 -28.33
CA ASN A 170 -12.22 2.32 -26.88
C ASN A 170 -13.23 3.36 -26.37
N VAL A 171 -13.27 4.55 -26.98
CA VAL A 171 -14.23 5.59 -26.63
C VAL A 171 -15.65 5.10 -26.87
N ASP A 172 -15.93 4.53 -28.04
CA ASP A 172 -17.27 4.04 -28.38
C ASP A 172 -17.73 2.93 -27.42
N ARG A 173 -16.85 1.99 -27.09
CA ARG A 173 -17.15 0.93 -26.11
C ARG A 173 -17.44 1.48 -24.72
N ILE A 174 -16.66 2.44 -24.27
CA ILE A 174 -16.86 3.03 -22.94
C ILE A 174 -18.17 3.81 -22.91
N ARG A 175 -18.50 4.54 -23.96
CA ARG A 175 -19.78 5.24 -24.09
C ARG A 175 -20.96 4.27 -24.06
N GLU A 176 -20.87 3.17 -24.80
CA GLU A 176 -21.91 2.12 -24.83
C GLU A 176 -22.12 1.50 -23.44
N ILE A 177 -21.02 1.15 -22.72
CA ILE A 177 -21.07 0.51 -21.40
C ILE A 177 -21.57 1.49 -20.33
N SER A 178 -21.10 2.74 -20.36
CA SER A 178 -21.40 3.73 -19.33
C SER A 178 -22.72 4.48 -19.56
N GLY A 179 -23.20 4.54 -20.79
CA GLY A 179 -24.33 5.37 -21.19
C GLY A 179 -24.04 6.88 -21.14
N LEU A 180 -22.76 7.28 -21.06
CA LEU A 180 -22.34 8.68 -21.03
C LEU A 180 -21.87 9.15 -22.40
N ASP A 181 -22.06 10.43 -22.71
CA ASP A 181 -21.74 11.00 -24.00
C ASP A 181 -20.24 11.26 -24.23
N GLU A 182 -19.48 11.49 -23.16
CA GLU A 182 -18.07 11.87 -23.22
C GLU A 182 -17.17 10.94 -22.40
N VAL A 183 -15.94 10.74 -22.87
CA VAL A 183 -14.91 9.93 -22.22
C VAL A 183 -13.64 10.75 -22.09
N SER A 184 -13.02 10.73 -20.91
CA SER A 184 -11.73 11.36 -20.65
C SER A 184 -10.75 10.32 -20.08
N PHE A 185 -9.54 10.28 -20.64
CA PHE A 185 -8.47 9.40 -20.17
C PHE A 185 -7.47 10.18 -19.34
N HIS A 186 -7.20 9.70 -18.14
CA HIS A 186 -6.24 10.28 -17.19
C HIS A 186 -5.22 9.24 -16.77
N MET A 187 -3.99 9.69 -16.46
CA MET A 187 -2.91 8.82 -15.99
C MET A 187 -3.11 8.36 -14.54
N SER A 188 -3.96 9.04 -13.79
CA SER A 188 -4.30 8.71 -12.41
C SER A 188 -5.76 9.02 -12.13
N GLY A 189 -6.31 8.44 -11.07
CA GLY A 189 -7.67 8.73 -10.59
C GLY A 189 -7.80 10.01 -9.75
N THR A 190 -6.79 10.85 -9.74
CA THR A 190 -6.78 12.14 -9.01
C THR A 190 -7.05 13.31 -9.91
#